data_efb6247a564a1757932ee5a7257d84f7
#
_entry.id   efb6247a564a1757932ee5a7257d84f7
#
_cell.length_a   1.000
_cell.length_b   1.000
_cell.length_c   1.000
_cell.angle_alpha   90.00
_cell.angle_beta   90.00
_cell.angle_gamma   90.00
#
_symmetry.space_group_name_H-M   'P 1'
#
loop_
_entity.id
_entity.type
_entity.pdbx_description
1 polymer ?
#
loop_
_entity_poly.entity_id
_entity_poly.type
_entity_poly.pdbx_seq_one_letter_code
_entity_poly.pdbx_strand_id
1 'polypeptide(L)'
;VAERMNFKAYIPLTVLTVSVIYPMVAHWVWSSKGWMSAFKVDAGSRLFGVGVVDFAGSLVVHVVGGTAALVACWYIGPRSERFGIGGKINELPMQSPVFQMFGTILMWFGWYGFNTGSVGVYVRGDQFEGASRYIVARTAVCTTIAAAFGGLSVVVFDLARNKKQISPQRMNNGILTGLVSISGSCALIHPALAVLIGIVAGIVYSLSSSLLLRRRIDDVVDAVPIHLFGGVWGLIATALFTKESFYNLVYNTPDSQRAYCGAFIGCGKNAGNVLAAALDGLLVVTSFTAAMIYASIVFLENVVKLPL
;
A
#
# COMPACT_ATOMS: atom_id res chain seq x y z
N VAL A 1 -15.92 -7.20 -0.71
CA VAL A 1 -17.07 -7.55 0.18
C VAL A 1 -18.25 -6.60 0.02
N ALA A 2 -18.04 -5.41 -0.56
CA ALA A 2 -19.04 -4.31 -0.59
C ALA A 2 -20.38 -4.70 -1.24
N GLU A 3 -20.41 -5.58 -2.23
CA GLU A 3 -21.64 -5.96 -2.94
C GLU A 3 -22.34 -7.20 -2.36
N ARG A 4 -21.79 -7.87 -1.35
CA ARG A 4 -22.32 -9.14 -0.86
C ARG A 4 -22.28 -9.36 0.65
N MET A 5 -21.46 -8.62 1.38
CA MET A 5 -21.41 -8.75 2.83
C MET A 5 -22.61 -8.06 3.49
N ASN A 6 -23.17 -8.71 4.49
CA ASN A 6 -24.24 -8.11 5.27
C ASN A 6 -23.74 -6.87 6.02
N PHE A 7 -24.48 -5.77 5.94
CA PHE A 7 -24.10 -4.50 6.55
C PHE A 7 -23.92 -4.60 8.07
N LYS A 8 -24.73 -5.45 8.75
CA LYS A 8 -24.62 -5.68 10.19
C LYS A 8 -23.29 -6.36 10.58
N ALA A 9 -22.70 -7.16 9.69
CA ALA A 9 -21.39 -7.77 9.90
C ALA A 9 -20.25 -6.84 9.48
N TYR A 10 -20.48 -6.00 8.47
CA TYR A 10 -19.50 -5.02 7.98
C TYR A 10 -19.13 -3.97 9.04
N ILE A 11 -20.12 -3.43 9.79
CA ILE A 11 -19.86 -2.39 10.80
C ILE A 11 -18.89 -2.87 11.89
N PRO A 12 -19.14 -4.00 12.62
CA PRO A 12 -18.21 -4.46 13.66
C PRO A 12 -16.81 -4.76 13.10
N LEU A 13 -16.71 -5.32 11.91
CA LEU A 13 -15.42 -5.58 11.26
C LEU A 13 -14.67 -4.26 10.98
N THR A 14 -15.37 -3.24 10.52
CA THR A 14 -14.80 -1.90 10.30
C THR A 14 -14.32 -1.28 11.61
N VAL A 15 -15.17 -1.32 12.65
CA VAL A 15 -14.82 -0.80 13.99
C VAL A 15 -13.56 -1.48 14.52
N LEU A 16 -13.48 -2.81 14.44
CA LEU A 16 -12.31 -3.55 14.90
C LEU A 16 -11.05 -3.18 14.09
N THR A 17 -11.20 -3.05 12.78
CA THR A 17 -10.06 -2.69 11.91
C THR A 17 -9.52 -1.31 12.28
N VAL A 18 -10.39 -0.32 12.48
CA VAL A 18 -10.00 1.07 12.76
C VAL A 18 -9.54 1.27 14.19
N SER A 19 -10.16 0.57 15.17
CA SER A 19 -9.87 0.79 16.59
C SER A 19 -8.79 -0.12 17.17
N VAL A 20 -8.51 -1.27 16.55
CA VAL A 20 -7.55 -2.26 17.06
C VAL A 20 -6.47 -2.58 16.05
N ILE A 21 -6.82 -3.16 14.90
CA ILE A 21 -5.83 -3.71 13.97
C ILE A 21 -4.90 -2.61 13.45
N TYR A 22 -5.47 -1.56 12.86
CA TYR A 22 -4.70 -0.45 12.31
C TYR A 22 -3.85 0.29 13.36
N PRO A 23 -4.39 0.69 14.54
CA PRO A 23 -3.60 1.38 15.55
C PRO A 23 -2.43 0.55 16.10
N MET A 24 -2.59 -0.76 16.21
CA MET A 24 -1.49 -1.64 16.64
C MET A 24 -0.36 -1.63 15.62
N VAL A 25 -0.65 -1.82 14.34
CA VAL A 25 0.36 -1.79 13.28
C VAL A 25 1.00 -0.39 13.17
N ALA A 26 0.19 0.67 13.23
CA ALA A 26 0.68 2.05 13.24
C ALA A 26 1.63 2.30 14.42
N HIS A 27 1.29 1.80 15.61
CA HIS A 27 2.19 1.89 16.76
C HIS A 27 3.51 1.14 16.52
N TRP A 28 3.46 -0.07 15.99
CA TRP A 28 4.67 -0.87 15.76
C TRP A 28 5.66 -0.18 14.82
N VAL A 29 5.17 0.46 13.77
CA VAL A 29 5.99 1.02 12.70
C VAL A 29 6.26 2.53 12.89
N TRP A 30 5.26 3.29 13.33
CA TRP A 30 5.33 4.76 13.34
C TRP A 30 5.57 5.38 14.73
N SER A 31 5.50 4.61 15.81
CA SER A 31 5.81 5.12 17.14
C SER A 31 7.31 4.99 17.45
N SER A 32 7.89 5.99 18.11
CA SER A 32 9.25 5.89 18.66
C SER A 32 9.44 4.76 19.67
N LYS A 33 8.34 4.23 20.21
CA LYS A 33 8.31 3.06 21.11
C LYS A 33 7.96 1.76 20.36
N GLY A 34 7.59 1.85 19.09
CA GLY A 34 7.24 0.67 18.28
C GLY A 34 8.44 -0.24 18.03
N TRP A 35 8.25 -1.54 18.15
CA TRP A 35 9.37 -2.49 18.06
C TRP A 35 9.95 -2.63 16.65
N MET A 36 9.17 -2.38 15.60
CA MET A 36 9.64 -2.34 14.21
C MET A 36 10.09 -0.94 13.75
N SER A 37 9.90 0.09 14.57
CA SER A 37 10.02 1.47 14.14
C SER A 37 11.46 1.88 13.82
N ALA A 38 11.62 2.60 12.70
CA ALA A 38 12.85 3.31 12.37
C ALA A 38 13.04 4.60 13.19
N PHE A 39 12.00 5.05 13.94
CA PHE A 39 12.04 6.26 14.79
C PHE A 39 12.65 6.03 16.18
N LYS A 40 13.03 4.83 16.53
CA LYS A 40 13.71 4.58 17.81
C LYS A 40 15.00 5.40 17.88
N VAL A 41 15.20 6.09 19.02
CA VAL A 41 16.39 6.91 19.26
C VAL A 41 17.64 6.03 19.30
N ASP A 42 17.56 4.90 19.99
CA ASP A 42 18.66 3.93 20.03
C ASP A 42 18.64 3.05 18.77
N ALA A 43 19.62 3.24 17.90
CA ALA A 43 19.78 2.47 16.68
C ALA A 43 20.01 0.96 16.96
N GLY A 44 20.66 0.59 18.06
CA GLY A 44 20.89 -0.79 18.45
C GLY A 44 19.61 -1.56 18.78
N SER A 45 18.54 -0.84 19.18
CA SER A 45 17.23 -1.41 19.48
C SER A 45 16.29 -1.50 18.27
N ARG A 46 16.69 -0.99 17.10
CA ARG A 46 15.89 -1.06 15.85
C ARG A 46 15.95 -2.47 15.28
N LEU A 47 14.85 -2.89 14.68
CA LEU A 47 14.78 -4.17 13.96
C LEU A 47 15.91 -4.25 12.91
N PHE A 48 16.77 -5.26 12.98
CA PHE A 48 17.99 -5.39 12.16
C PHE A 48 18.91 -4.15 12.19
N GLY A 49 18.85 -3.34 13.25
CA GLY A 49 19.64 -2.11 13.38
C GLY A 49 19.14 -0.92 12.55
N VAL A 50 18.10 -1.08 11.74
CA VAL A 50 17.59 -0.04 10.80
C VAL A 50 16.11 0.29 11.02
N GLY A 51 15.28 -0.68 11.37
CA GLY A 51 13.82 -0.54 11.48
C GLY A 51 13.11 -0.56 10.12
N VAL A 52 11.79 -0.62 10.17
CA VAL A 52 10.93 -0.54 8.98
C VAL A 52 10.65 0.92 8.66
N VAL A 53 10.92 1.32 7.43
CA VAL A 53 10.61 2.66 6.92
C VAL A 53 9.41 2.59 5.99
N ASP A 54 8.35 3.27 6.39
CA ASP A 54 7.12 3.44 5.62
C ASP A 54 6.61 4.86 5.83
N PHE A 55 6.90 5.77 4.89
CA PHE A 55 6.70 7.21 5.10
C PHE A 55 5.21 7.57 5.25
N ALA A 56 4.38 7.17 4.32
CA ALA A 56 2.96 7.51 4.32
C ALA A 56 2.02 6.29 4.26
N GLY A 57 2.53 5.04 4.37
CA GLY A 57 1.68 3.90 4.66
C GLY A 57 1.50 2.87 3.56
N SER A 58 2.50 2.62 2.71
CA SER A 58 2.45 1.45 1.81
C SER A 58 2.23 0.14 2.60
N LEU A 59 2.88 -0.01 3.76
CA LEU A 59 2.69 -1.14 4.67
C LEU A 59 1.53 -0.90 5.63
N VAL A 60 1.65 0.15 6.45
CA VAL A 60 0.78 0.39 7.61
C VAL A 60 -0.68 0.59 7.23
N VAL A 61 -0.94 1.19 6.08
CA VAL A 61 -2.30 1.45 5.58
C VAL A 61 -2.68 0.43 4.51
N HIS A 62 -1.87 0.34 3.46
CA HIS A 62 -2.31 -0.36 2.26
C HIS A 62 -2.14 -1.87 2.34
N VAL A 63 -1.03 -2.39 2.88
CA VAL A 63 -0.90 -3.84 3.10
C VAL A 63 -1.90 -4.32 4.14
N VAL A 64 -2.16 -3.56 5.21
CA VAL A 64 -3.21 -3.89 6.18
C VAL A 64 -4.57 -3.96 5.50
N GLY A 65 -4.97 -2.91 4.77
CA GLY A 65 -6.27 -2.87 4.09
C GLY A 65 -6.43 -3.96 3.03
N GLY A 66 -5.38 -4.16 2.20
CA GLY A 66 -5.38 -5.17 1.15
C GLY A 66 -5.38 -6.61 1.70
N THR A 67 -4.71 -6.87 2.83
CA THR A 67 -4.76 -8.17 3.51
C THR A 67 -6.15 -8.43 4.09
N ALA A 68 -6.75 -7.43 4.71
CA ALA A 68 -8.12 -7.52 5.21
C ALA A 68 -9.11 -7.83 4.06
N ALA A 69 -8.96 -7.15 2.93
CA ALA A 69 -9.76 -7.39 1.73
C ALA A 69 -9.57 -8.81 1.21
N LEU A 70 -8.33 -9.32 1.15
CA LEU A 70 -8.06 -10.68 0.68
C LEU A 70 -8.74 -11.74 1.54
N VAL A 71 -8.58 -11.64 2.86
CA VAL A 71 -9.17 -12.61 3.80
C VAL A 71 -10.71 -12.57 3.72
N ALA A 72 -11.29 -11.37 3.71
CA ALA A 72 -12.74 -11.22 3.63
C ALA A 72 -13.30 -11.71 2.27
N CYS A 73 -12.68 -11.37 1.15
CA CYS A 73 -13.09 -11.86 -0.17
C CYS A 73 -13.00 -13.39 -0.28
N TRP A 74 -11.93 -13.96 0.26
CA TRP A 74 -11.72 -15.41 0.25
C TRP A 74 -12.76 -16.14 1.13
N TYR A 75 -13.02 -15.62 2.32
CA TYR A 75 -13.94 -16.23 3.28
C TYR A 75 -15.41 -16.19 2.80
N ILE A 76 -15.86 -15.02 2.34
CA ILE A 76 -17.25 -14.82 1.91
C ILE A 76 -17.55 -15.54 0.59
N GLY A 77 -16.52 -15.78 -0.22
CA GLY A 77 -16.66 -16.37 -1.53
C GLY A 77 -17.03 -15.36 -2.63
N PRO A 78 -17.21 -15.83 -3.87
CA PRO A 78 -17.52 -14.97 -5.01
C PRO A 78 -19.00 -14.56 -5.05
N ARG A 79 -19.29 -13.48 -5.79
CA ARG A 79 -20.66 -13.11 -6.16
C ARG A 79 -21.32 -14.22 -6.99
N SER A 80 -22.63 -14.33 -6.84
CA SER A 80 -23.43 -15.23 -7.66
C SER A 80 -23.11 -15.00 -9.15
N GLU A 81 -23.01 -16.07 -9.90
CA GLU A 81 -22.77 -16.06 -11.36
C GLU A 81 -21.37 -15.57 -11.79
N ARG A 82 -20.51 -15.07 -10.88
CA ARG A 82 -19.15 -14.61 -11.27
C ARG A 82 -18.32 -15.71 -11.94
N PHE A 83 -18.41 -16.92 -11.42
CA PHE A 83 -17.70 -18.09 -11.96
C PHE A 83 -18.69 -19.16 -12.39
N GLY A 84 -18.83 -19.33 -13.70
CA GLY A 84 -19.70 -20.32 -14.32
C GLY A 84 -19.13 -21.74 -14.35
N ILE A 85 -19.96 -22.68 -14.85
CA ILE A 85 -19.58 -24.08 -15.05
C ILE A 85 -18.41 -24.16 -16.05
N GLY A 86 -17.48 -25.06 -15.82
CA GLY A 86 -16.32 -25.25 -16.69
C GLY A 86 -15.24 -24.19 -16.54
N GLY A 87 -15.28 -23.36 -15.49
CA GLY A 87 -14.26 -22.35 -15.21
C GLY A 87 -14.46 -21.03 -15.97
N LYS A 88 -15.62 -20.85 -16.62
CA LYS A 88 -15.97 -19.59 -17.29
C LYS A 88 -16.01 -18.45 -16.28
N ILE A 89 -15.33 -17.36 -16.60
CA ILE A 89 -15.39 -16.10 -15.85
C ILE A 89 -16.40 -15.19 -16.53
N ASN A 90 -17.49 -14.89 -15.84
CA ASN A 90 -18.50 -13.97 -16.36
C ASN A 90 -18.12 -12.53 -15.99
N GLU A 91 -18.24 -11.63 -16.94
CA GLU A 91 -18.07 -10.22 -16.68
C GLU A 91 -19.32 -9.69 -15.99
N LEU A 92 -19.14 -9.06 -14.84
CA LEU A 92 -20.18 -8.32 -14.14
C LEU A 92 -19.83 -6.82 -14.32
N PRO A 93 -20.52 -6.12 -15.24
CA PRO A 93 -20.14 -4.76 -15.60
C PRO A 93 -20.33 -3.80 -14.42
N MET A 94 -19.45 -2.83 -14.32
CA MET A 94 -19.62 -1.72 -13.36
C MET A 94 -20.81 -0.86 -13.74
N GLN A 95 -21.41 -0.21 -12.77
CA GLN A 95 -22.56 0.68 -13.01
C GLN A 95 -22.20 1.88 -13.88
N SER A 96 -21.05 2.53 -13.65
CA SER A 96 -20.63 3.72 -14.38
C SER A 96 -19.12 3.91 -14.41
N PRO A 97 -18.48 3.76 -15.59
CA PRO A 97 -17.07 4.10 -15.77
C PRO A 97 -16.76 5.59 -15.48
N VAL A 98 -17.72 6.47 -15.75
CA VAL A 98 -17.57 7.93 -15.53
C VAL A 98 -17.46 8.23 -14.04
N PHE A 99 -18.32 7.64 -13.19
CA PHE A 99 -18.22 7.81 -11.75
C PHE A 99 -16.96 7.20 -11.17
N GLN A 100 -16.49 6.08 -11.71
CA GLN A 100 -15.22 5.50 -11.29
C GLN A 100 -14.05 6.43 -11.61
N MET A 101 -14.00 7.00 -12.81
CA MET A 101 -12.97 7.96 -13.21
C MET A 101 -12.99 9.20 -12.32
N PHE A 102 -14.18 9.76 -12.08
CA PHE A 102 -14.34 10.91 -11.19
C PHE A 102 -13.86 10.59 -9.77
N GLY A 103 -14.23 9.43 -9.22
CA GLY A 103 -13.75 8.95 -7.93
C GLY A 103 -12.23 8.80 -7.89
N THR A 104 -11.62 8.30 -8.97
CA THR A 104 -10.16 8.17 -9.07
C THR A 104 -9.46 9.53 -9.05
N ILE A 105 -10.00 10.54 -9.74
CA ILE A 105 -9.47 11.92 -9.74
C ILE A 105 -9.57 12.52 -8.32
N LEU A 106 -10.72 12.35 -7.66
CA LEU A 106 -10.91 12.82 -6.29
C LEU A 106 -9.93 12.14 -5.31
N MET A 107 -9.74 10.82 -5.44
CA MET A 107 -8.76 10.10 -4.64
C MET A 107 -7.33 10.56 -4.93
N TRP A 108 -6.97 10.79 -6.18
CA TRP A 108 -5.65 11.33 -6.54
C TRP A 108 -5.43 12.70 -5.91
N PHE A 109 -6.41 13.57 -5.98
CA PHE A 109 -6.34 14.87 -5.28
C PHE A 109 -6.18 14.69 -3.77
N GLY A 110 -6.98 13.82 -3.15
CA GLY A 110 -6.88 13.49 -1.73
C GLY A 110 -5.52 12.90 -1.35
N TRP A 111 -4.87 12.20 -2.28
CA TRP A 111 -3.55 11.60 -2.05
C TRP A 111 -2.41 12.62 -1.88
N TYR A 112 -2.57 13.82 -2.44
CA TYR A 112 -1.65 14.91 -2.08
C TYR A 112 -1.76 15.23 -0.60
N GLY A 113 -2.97 15.34 -0.06
CA GLY A 113 -3.18 15.50 1.39
C GLY A 113 -2.62 14.32 2.19
N PHE A 114 -2.85 13.09 1.73
CA PHE A 114 -2.38 11.88 2.38
C PHE A 114 -0.85 11.82 2.46
N ASN A 115 -0.15 11.98 1.35
CA ASN A 115 1.30 11.88 1.29
C ASN A 115 2.00 13.13 1.83
N THR A 116 1.58 14.34 1.43
CA THR A 116 2.23 15.58 1.92
C THR A 116 1.87 15.91 3.36
N GLY A 117 0.68 15.52 3.82
CA GLY A 117 0.28 15.65 5.22
C GLY A 117 1.18 14.85 6.17
N SER A 118 1.71 13.72 5.71
CA SER A 118 2.68 12.93 6.46
C SER A 118 3.97 13.70 6.75
N VAL A 119 4.35 14.69 5.93
CA VAL A 119 5.52 15.58 6.19
C VAL A 119 5.35 16.30 7.53
N GLY A 120 4.17 16.83 7.85
CA GLY A 120 3.89 17.54 9.10
C GLY A 120 3.98 16.65 10.35
N VAL A 121 3.91 15.33 10.21
CA VAL A 121 4.09 14.39 11.32
C VAL A 121 5.57 14.24 11.69
N TYR A 122 6.46 14.25 10.70
CA TYR A 122 7.87 13.92 10.88
C TYR A 122 8.75 15.16 11.06
N VAL A 123 8.43 16.26 10.38
CA VAL A 123 9.23 17.48 10.39
C VAL A 123 8.65 18.45 11.40
N ARG A 124 9.21 18.44 12.63
CA ARG A 124 8.77 19.31 13.73
C ARG A 124 9.85 20.35 14.08
N GLY A 125 9.42 21.59 14.30
CA GLY A 125 10.22 22.69 14.86
C GLY A 125 10.75 23.71 13.85
N ASP A 126 11.10 24.88 14.33
CA ASP A 126 11.42 26.09 13.57
C ASP A 126 12.68 25.95 12.70
N GLN A 127 13.54 24.98 12.99
CA GLN A 127 14.77 24.74 12.23
C GLN A 127 14.52 24.16 10.83
N PHE A 128 13.27 23.77 10.51
CA PHE A 128 12.92 23.01 9.30
C PHE A 128 12.00 23.73 8.32
N GLU A 129 11.65 25.00 8.52
CA GLU A 129 10.73 25.70 7.61
C GLU A 129 11.17 25.64 6.14
N GLY A 130 12.44 25.85 5.86
CA GLY A 130 13.00 25.74 4.51
C GLY A 130 12.99 24.30 3.99
N ALA A 131 13.40 23.33 4.80
CA ALA A 131 13.48 21.91 4.44
C ALA A 131 12.10 21.31 4.18
N SER A 132 11.09 21.68 4.99
CA SER A 132 9.70 21.21 4.84
C SER A 132 9.13 21.50 3.46
N ARG A 133 9.37 22.68 2.91
CA ARG A 133 8.89 23.05 1.57
C ARG A 133 9.44 22.14 0.48
N TYR A 134 10.74 21.79 0.54
CA TYR A 134 11.37 20.88 -0.42
C TYR A 134 10.85 19.44 -0.27
N ILE A 135 10.60 19.00 0.97
CA ILE A 135 10.05 17.66 1.23
C ILE A 135 8.62 17.58 0.69
N VAL A 136 7.77 18.56 0.98
CA VAL A 136 6.39 18.63 0.48
C VAL A 136 6.35 18.65 -1.05
N ALA A 137 7.15 19.53 -1.69
CA ALA A 137 7.22 19.63 -3.14
C ALA A 137 7.65 18.29 -3.78
N ARG A 138 8.72 17.67 -3.26
CA ARG A 138 9.21 16.38 -3.73
C ARG A 138 8.15 15.28 -3.56
N THR A 139 7.49 15.23 -2.42
CA THR A 139 6.42 14.28 -2.12
C THR A 139 5.28 14.41 -3.14
N ALA A 140 4.82 15.63 -3.42
CA ALA A 140 3.77 15.88 -4.40
C ALA A 140 4.21 15.46 -5.82
N VAL A 141 5.43 15.81 -6.24
CA VAL A 141 5.97 15.44 -7.55
C VAL A 141 6.09 13.92 -7.70
N CYS A 142 6.67 13.22 -6.70
CA CYS A 142 6.78 11.75 -6.74
C CYS A 142 5.40 11.09 -6.79
N THR A 143 4.43 11.61 -6.03
CA THR A 143 3.03 11.11 -6.03
C THR A 143 2.41 11.24 -7.40
N THR A 144 2.54 12.41 -8.05
CA THR A 144 2.02 12.66 -9.40
C THR A 144 2.63 11.71 -10.43
N ILE A 145 3.95 11.60 -10.43
CA ILE A 145 4.69 10.79 -11.41
C ILE A 145 4.30 9.31 -11.26
N ALA A 146 4.32 8.76 -10.05
CA ALA A 146 4.02 7.35 -9.85
C ALA A 146 2.57 7.01 -10.23
N ALA A 147 1.61 7.89 -9.94
CA ALA A 147 0.22 7.73 -10.36
C ALA A 147 0.08 7.70 -11.88
N ALA A 148 0.66 8.68 -12.57
CA ALA A 148 0.60 8.79 -14.03
C ALA A 148 1.22 7.56 -14.72
N PHE A 149 2.42 7.16 -14.29
CA PHE A 149 3.11 6.00 -14.87
C PHE A 149 2.49 4.66 -14.46
N GLY A 150 1.81 4.58 -13.30
CA GLY A 150 1.02 3.42 -12.91
C GLY A 150 -0.14 3.18 -13.89
N GLY A 151 -0.92 4.22 -14.19
CA GLY A 151 -2.00 4.13 -15.18
C GLY A 151 -1.49 3.84 -16.60
N LEU A 152 -0.46 4.57 -17.03
CA LEU A 152 0.13 4.40 -18.37
C LEU A 152 0.69 3.00 -18.57
N SER A 153 1.37 2.43 -17.58
CA SER A 153 1.95 1.10 -17.69
C SER A 153 0.88 0.01 -17.83
N VAL A 154 -0.28 0.16 -17.19
CA VAL A 154 -1.41 -0.77 -17.39
C VAL A 154 -1.91 -0.70 -18.83
N VAL A 155 -2.06 0.50 -19.39
CA VAL A 155 -2.46 0.67 -20.79
C VAL A 155 -1.46 -0.01 -21.74
N VAL A 156 -0.17 0.26 -21.56
CA VAL A 156 0.89 -0.35 -22.39
C VAL A 156 0.90 -1.88 -22.22
N PHE A 157 0.78 -2.37 -21.00
CA PHE A 157 0.74 -3.81 -20.72
C PHE A 157 -0.46 -4.50 -21.38
N ASP A 158 -1.64 -3.89 -21.34
CA ASP A 158 -2.84 -4.43 -21.96
C ASP A 158 -2.73 -4.43 -23.50
N LEU A 159 -2.20 -3.37 -24.09
CA LEU A 159 -1.92 -3.31 -25.54
C LEU A 159 -0.90 -4.35 -25.99
N ALA A 160 0.17 -4.54 -25.22
CA ALA A 160 1.18 -5.57 -25.50
C ALA A 160 0.62 -7.01 -25.44
N ARG A 161 -0.48 -7.22 -24.73
CA ARG A 161 -1.23 -8.49 -24.68
C ARG A 161 -2.34 -8.60 -25.73
N ASN A 162 -2.28 -7.81 -26.77
CA ASN A 162 -3.24 -7.78 -27.90
C ASN A 162 -4.69 -7.50 -27.47
N LYS A 163 -4.90 -6.76 -26.39
CA LYS A 163 -6.22 -6.26 -26.06
C LYS A 163 -6.60 -5.15 -27.00
N LYS A 164 -7.69 -5.34 -27.76
CA LYS A 164 -8.16 -4.39 -28.78
C LYS A 164 -8.72 -3.08 -28.19
N GLN A 165 -9.06 -3.09 -26.92
CA GLN A 165 -9.69 -1.93 -26.26
C GLN A 165 -8.98 -1.63 -24.94
N ILE A 166 -8.73 -0.35 -24.71
CA ILE A 166 -8.24 0.17 -23.44
C ILE A 166 -9.40 0.16 -22.44
N SER A 167 -9.19 -0.44 -21.29
CA SER A 167 -10.15 -0.44 -20.19
C SER A 167 -9.90 0.76 -19.26
N PRO A 168 -10.80 1.75 -19.21
CA PRO A 168 -10.68 2.87 -18.26
C PRO A 168 -10.58 2.39 -16.81
N GLN A 169 -11.34 1.35 -16.44
CA GLN A 169 -11.30 0.77 -15.11
C GLN A 169 -9.89 0.30 -14.73
N ARG A 170 -9.25 -0.44 -15.62
CA ARG A 170 -7.91 -0.99 -15.36
C ARG A 170 -6.86 0.13 -15.31
N MET A 171 -6.98 1.13 -16.18
CA MET A 171 -6.12 2.31 -16.14
C MET A 171 -6.26 3.06 -14.81
N ASN A 172 -7.49 3.30 -14.35
CA ASN A 172 -7.78 3.93 -13.07
C ASN A 172 -7.18 3.14 -11.91
N ASN A 173 -7.33 1.81 -11.91
CA ASN A 173 -6.74 0.94 -10.89
C ASN A 173 -5.20 0.96 -10.93
N GLY A 174 -4.61 1.10 -12.13
CA GLY A 174 -3.18 1.33 -12.29
C GLY A 174 -2.70 2.65 -11.67
N ILE A 175 -3.45 3.73 -11.85
CA ILE A 175 -3.22 5.03 -11.19
C ILE A 175 -3.21 4.85 -9.67
N LEU A 176 -4.26 4.21 -9.12
CA LEU A 176 -4.38 3.97 -7.68
C LEU A 176 -3.23 3.08 -7.15
N THR A 177 -2.83 2.06 -7.91
CA THR A 177 -1.70 1.20 -7.50
C THR A 177 -0.39 1.98 -7.49
N GLY A 178 -0.19 2.89 -8.44
CA GLY A 178 0.95 3.82 -8.44
C GLY A 178 0.96 4.72 -7.20
N LEU A 179 -0.20 5.26 -6.81
CA LEU A 179 -0.38 6.07 -5.60
C LEU A 179 -0.07 5.28 -4.32
N VAL A 180 -0.58 4.04 -4.22
CA VAL A 180 -0.31 3.12 -3.12
C VAL A 180 1.18 2.81 -3.00
N SER A 181 1.80 2.46 -4.12
CA SER A 181 3.20 2.02 -4.13
C SER A 181 4.18 3.14 -3.81
N ILE A 182 3.87 4.38 -4.16
CA ILE A 182 4.74 5.52 -3.87
C ILE A 182 4.63 5.99 -2.42
N SER A 183 3.55 5.68 -1.70
CA SER A 183 3.28 6.22 -0.37
C SER A 183 4.40 5.91 0.64
N GLY A 184 5.03 4.73 0.57
CA GLY A 184 6.14 4.38 1.46
C GLY A 184 7.40 5.21 1.27
N SER A 185 7.63 5.74 0.06
CA SER A 185 8.90 6.34 -0.34
C SER A 185 8.81 7.76 -0.93
N CYS A 186 7.62 8.35 -1.08
CA CYS A 186 7.41 9.59 -1.82
C CYS A 186 8.29 10.78 -1.37
N ALA A 187 8.64 10.85 -0.08
CA ALA A 187 9.54 11.85 0.48
C ALA A 187 11.02 11.46 0.44
N LEU A 188 11.33 10.19 0.16
CA LEU A 188 12.64 9.57 0.43
C LEU A 188 13.44 9.25 -0.83
N ILE A 189 12.85 9.40 -2.01
CA ILE A 189 13.46 9.03 -3.29
C ILE A 189 13.63 10.22 -4.22
N HIS A 190 14.52 10.06 -5.21
CA HIS A 190 14.60 11.01 -6.31
C HIS A 190 13.38 10.87 -7.24
N PRO A 191 12.78 11.97 -7.74
CA PRO A 191 11.57 11.91 -8.59
C PRO A 191 11.69 10.99 -9.82
N ALA A 192 12.87 10.87 -10.41
CA ALA A 192 13.10 9.95 -11.53
C ALA A 192 12.79 8.48 -11.18
N LEU A 193 12.97 8.06 -9.93
CA LEU A 193 12.64 6.71 -9.47
C LEU A 193 11.14 6.48 -9.29
N ALA A 194 10.36 7.56 -9.13
CA ALA A 194 8.90 7.46 -9.10
C ALA A 194 8.33 6.96 -10.43
N VAL A 195 9.00 7.23 -11.56
CA VAL A 195 8.67 6.64 -12.87
C VAL A 195 8.75 5.13 -12.82
N LEU A 196 9.89 4.60 -12.35
CA LEU A 196 10.10 3.16 -12.24
C LEU A 196 9.11 2.50 -11.27
N ILE A 197 8.89 3.13 -10.11
CA ILE A 197 7.94 2.62 -9.11
C ILE A 197 6.53 2.55 -9.70
N GLY A 198 6.08 3.59 -10.42
CA GLY A 198 4.79 3.61 -11.08
C GLY A 198 4.65 2.54 -12.17
N ILE A 199 5.67 2.41 -13.05
CA ILE A 199 5.65 1.38 -14.11
C ILE A 199 5.51 -0.01 -13.51
N VAL A 200 6.33 -0.36 -12.52
CA VAL A 200 6.27 -1.67 -11.87
C VAL A 200 4.94 -1.85 -11.13
N ALA A 201 4.40 -0.81 -10.50
CA ALA A 201 3.10 -0.85 -9.82
C ALA A 201 1.97 -1.27 -10.78
N GLY A 202 1.89 -0.68 -11.98
CA GLY A 202 0.86 -1.07 -12.96
C GLY A 202 1.03 -2.50 -13.50
N ILE A 203 2.27 -2.98 -13.63
CA ILE A 203 2.55 -4.39 -13.98
C ILE A 203 2.11 -5.32 -12.83
N VAL A 204 2.48 -5.00 -11.59
CA VAL A 204 2.09 -5.73 -10.38
C VAL A 204 0.56 -5.82 -10.28
N TYR A 205 -0.14 -4.70 -10.47
CA TYR A 205 -1.60 -4.68 -10.54
C TYR A 205 -2.14 -5.64 -11.59
N SER A 206 -1.65 -5.56 -12.81
CA SER A 206 -2.15 -6.35 -13.94
C SER A 206 -1.95 -7.85 -13.73
N LEU A 207 -0.82 -8.25 -13.15
CA LEU A 207 -0.49 -9.65 -12.87
C LEU A 207 -1.31 -10.17 -11.67
N SER A 208 -1.40 -9.41 -10.59
CA SER A 208 -2.10 -9.82 -9.37
C SER A 208 -3.63 -9.88 -9.57
N SER A 209 -4.22 -8.93 -10.30
CA SER A 209 -5.64 -8.99 -10.69
C SER A 209 -5.94 -10.26 -11.50
N SER A 210 -5.07 -10.59 -12.47
CA SER A 210 -5.20 -11.84 -13.24
C SER A 210 -5.01 -13.09 -12.38
N LEU A 211 -4.12 -13.06 -11.38
CA LEU A 211 -3.90 -14.16 -10.44
C LEU A 211 -5.13 -14.44 -9.60
N LEU A 212 -5.75 -13.40 -9.02
CA LEU A 212 -6.97 -13.54 -8.21
C LEU A 212 -8.12 -14.16 -9.00
N LEU A 213 -8.33 -13.72 -10.24
CA LEU A 213 -9.34 -14.30 -11.11
C LEU A 213 -9.07 -15.79 -11.39
N ARG A 214 -7.81 -16.17 -11.64
CA ARG A 214 -7.43 -17.59 -11.82
C ARG A 214 -7.64 -18.42 -10.55
N ARG A 215 -7.47 -17.83 -9.39
CA ARG A 215 -7.71 -18.46 -8.09
C ARG A 215 -9.17 -18.40 -7.66
N ARG A 216 -10.06 -17.89 -8.53
CA ARG A 216 -11.50 -17.70 -8.27
C ARG A 216 -11.80 -16.87 -7.03
N ILE A 217 -10.96 -15.88 -6.75
CA ILE A 217 -11.20 -14.87 -5.74
C ILE A 217 -11.84 -13.68 -6.43
N ASP A 218 -13.08 -13.37 -6.04
CA ASP A 218 -13.86 -12.27 -6.62
C ASP A 218 -13.68 -11.00 -5.79
N ASP A 219 -12.69 -10.22 -6.15
CA ASP A 219 -12.46 -8.88 -5.60
C ASP A 219 -13.12 -7.85 -6.51
N VAL A 220 -14.26 -7.31 -6.07
CA VAL A 220 -15.16 -6.48 -6.88
C VAL A 220 -14.49 -5.22 -7.44
N VAL A 221 -13.63 -4.60 -6.64
CA VAL A 221 -12.98 -3.33 -6.95
C VAL A 221 -11.47 -3.44 -7.14
N ASP A 222 -10.95 -4.66 -7.23
CA ASP A 222 -9.51 -4.93 -7.27
C ASP A 222 -8.74 -4.35 -6.06
N ALA A 223 -9.37 -4.30 -4.87
CA ALA A 223 -8.74 -3.76 -3.66
C ALA A 223 -7.45 -4.53 -3.29
N VAL A 224 -7.45 -5.85 -3.45
CA VAL A 224 -6.28 -6.70 -3.16
C VAL A 224 -5.12 -6.42 -4.12
N PRO A 225 -5.30 -6.40 -5.45
CA PRO A 225 -4.25 -6.00 -6.38
C PRO A 225 -3.69 -4.60 -6.11
N ILE A 226 -4.56 -3.64 -5.85
CA ILE A 226 -4.18 -2.24 -5.63
C ILE A 226 -3.44 -2.09 -4.30
N HIS A 227 -4.03 -2.55 -3.20
CA HIS A 227 -3.55 -2.22 -1.86
C HIS A 227 -2.58 -3.25 -1.30
N LEU A 228 -2.86 -4.57 -1.41
CA LEU A 228 -1.93 -5.58 -0.91
C LEU A 228 -0.69 -5.65 -1.79
N PHE A 229 -0.86 -5.98 -3.07
CA PHE A 229 0.29 -6.17 -3.96
C PHE A 229 1.00 -4.85 -4.29
N GLY A 230 0.24 -3.77 -4.48
CA GLY A 230 0.80 -2.44 -4.64
C GLY A 230 1.54 -1.95 -3.40
N GLY A 231 1.01 -2.22 -2.20
CA GLY A 231 1.65 -1.89 -0.93
C GLY A 231 2.93 -2.70 -0.67
N VAL A 232 2.90 -4.00 -0.97
CA VAL A 232 4.10 -4.88 -0.91
C VAL A 232 5.20 -4.32 -1.82
N TRP A 233 4.87 -4.00 -3.07
CA TRP A 233 5.82 -3.37 -3.98
C TRP A 233 6.31 -2.03 -3.43
N GLY A 234 5.44 -1.19 -2.89
CA GLY A 234 5.78 0.11 -2.33
C GLY A 234 6.79 0.01 -1.19
N LEU A 235 6.62 -0.94 -0.26
CA LEU A 235 7.58 -1.14 0.82
C LEU A 235 8.92 -1.68 0.32
N ILE A 236 8.90 -2.62 -0.62
CA ILE A 236 10.12 -3.14 -1.26
C ILE A 236 10.84 -1.99 -1.99
N ALA A 237 10.11 -1.17 -2.75
CA ALA A 237 10.67 -0.01 -3.44
C ALA A 237 11.29 1.00 -2.46
N THR A 238 10.68 1.20 -1.29
CA THR A 238 11.25 2.03 -0.22
C THR A 238 12.59 1.45 0.25
N ALA A 239 12.65 0.16 0.50
CA ALA A 239 13.88 -0.52 0.93
C ALA A 239 14.97 -0.51 -0.17
N LEU A 240 14.60 -0.48 -1.44
CA LEU A 240 15.56 -0.45 -2.56
C LEU A 240 16.09 0.95 -2.88
N PHE A 241 15.24 1.97 -2.82
CA PHE A 241 15.50 3.26 -3.48
C PHE A 241 15.58 4.47 -2.55
N THR A 242 15.46 4.32 -1.23
CA THR A 242 15.58 5.42 -0.28
C THR A 242 16.96 6.06 -0.36
N LYS A 243 17.01 7.38 -0.59
CA LYS A 243 18.25 8.16 -0.59
C LYS A 243 18.58 8.60 0.83
N GLU A 244 19.79 8.28 1.32
CA GLU A 244 20.23 8.57 2.68
C GLU A 244 20.04 10.05 3.05
N SER A 245 20.47 10.99 2.20
CA SER A 245 20.33 12.41 2.47
C SER A 245 18.87 12.86 2.60
N PHE A 246 17.93 12.21 1.91
CA PHE A 246 16.51 12.50 2.03
C PHE A 246 15.91 11.86 3.27
N TYR A 247 16.34 10.66 3.61
CA TYR A 247 15.98 10.00 4.86
C TYR A 247 16.38 10.85 6.06
N ASN A 248 17.66 11.27 6.12
CA ASN A 248 18.18 12.08 7.22
C ASN A 248 17.43 13.40 7.35
N LEU A 249 17.05 14.02 6.22
CA LEU A 249 16.28 15.27 6.21
C LEU A 249 14.85 15.08 6.77
N VAL A 250 14.22 13.94 6.48
CA VAL A 250 12.83 13.64 6.91
C VAL A 250 12.80 13.20 8.36
N TYR A 251 13.71 12.30 8.75
CA TYR A 251 13.68 11.65 10.07
C TYR A 251 14.60 12.33 11.09
N ASN A 252 15.26 13.45 10.71
CA ASN A 252 16.15 14.21 11.58
C ASN A 252 17.17 13.34 12.34
N THR A 253 17.84 12.45 11.61
CA THR A 253 18.78 11.49 12.20
C THR A 253 20.15 12.17 12.38
N PRO A 254 20.71 12.18 13.61
CA PRO A 254 22.08 12.68 13.83
C PRO A 254 23.10 11.93 12.98
N ASP A 255 24.19 12.59 12.61
CA ASP A 255 25.28 12.03 11.80
C ASP A 255 25.84 10.70 12.34
N SER A 256 25.86 10.56 13.67
CA SER A 256 26.31 9.36 14.36
C SER A 256 25.36 8.14 14.26
N GLN A 257 24.11 8.35 13.77
CA GLN A 257 23.07 7.33 13.68
C GLN A 257 22.61 7.09 12.24
N ARG A 258 23.36 7.52 11.24
CA ARG A 258 23.09 7.34 9.81
C ARG A 258 23.13 5.86 9.47
N ALA A 259 21.98 5.25 9.31
CA ALA A 259 21.91 3.82 9.07
C ALA A 259 20.99 3.44 7.92
N TYR A 260 20.16 4.35 7.39
CA TYR A 260 19.16 3.98 6.42
C TYR A 260 19.40 4.61 5.04
N CYS A 261 19.62 3.75 4.06
CA CYS A 261 19.62 4.08 2.64
C CYS A 261 19.12 2.85 1.85
N GLY A 262 18.64 3.06 0.62
CA GLY A 262 18.14 1.97 -0.20
C GLY A 262 19.24 1.00 -0.65
N ALA A 263 18.90 -0.25 -0.71
CA ALA A 263 19.85 -1.32 -1.05
C ALA A 263 20.53 -1.13 -2.42
N PHE A 264 19.85 -0.48 -3.39
CA PHE A 264 20.43 -0.19 -4.71
C PHE A 264 21.13 1.19 -4.80
N ILE A 265 20.97 2.05 -3.79
CA ILE A 265 21.50 3.44 -3.84
C ILE A 265 22.72 3.60 -2.92
N GLY A 266 23.37 2.52 -2.55
CA GLY A 266 24.69 2.60 -1.94
C GLY A 266 24.74 2.47 -0.42
N CYS A 267 23.84 1.72 0.19
CA CYS A 267 23.88 1.38 1.63
C CYS A 267 25.06 0.54 2.09
N GLY A 268 25.90 0.08 1.17
CA GLY A 268 27.02 -0.75 1.54
C GLY A 268 26.63 -1.96 2.39
N LYS A 269 27.19 -2.07 3.59
CA LYS A 269 26.99 -3.21 4.49
C LYS A 269 25.56 -3.33 5.05
N ASN A 270 24.75 -2.26 5.02
CA ASN A 270 23.40 -2.25 5.60
C ASN A 270 22.29 -2.62 4.58
N ALA A 271 22.61 -2.84 3.31
CA ALA A 271 21.63 -3.17 2.27
C ALA A 271 20.78 -4.41 2.63
N GLY A 272 21.41 -5.46 3.15
CA GLY A 272 20.75 -6.67 3.60
C GLY A 272 19.79 -6.44 4.78
N ASN A 273 20.19 -5.62 5.74
CA ASN A 273 19.41 -5.32 6.93
C ASN A 273 18.13 -4.52 6.58
N VAL A 274 18.24 -3.59 5.64
CA VAL A 274 17.10 -2.79 5.15
C VAL A 274 16.04 -3.67 4.47
N LEU A 275 16.50 -4.58 3.61
CA LEU A 275 15.61 -5.55 2.97
C LEU A 275 15.02 -6.54 3.97
N ALA A 276 15.84 -7.03 4.91
CA ALA A 276 15.37 -7.93 5.96
C ALA A 276 14.28 -7.28 6.83
N ALA A 277 14.48 -6.03 7.25
CA ALA A 277 13.48 -5.28 8.01
C ALA A 277 12.17 -5.10 7.24
N ALA A 278 12.24 -4.77 5.94
CA ALA A 278 11.06 -4.63 5.11
C ALA A 278 10.31 -5.97 4.94
N LEU A 279 11.02 -7.06 4.67
CA LEU A 279 10.43 -8.39 4.49
C LEU A 279 9.82 -8.93 5.79
N ASP A 280 10.51 -8.74 6.93
CA ASP A 280 9.97 -9.11 8.24
C ASP A 280 8.71 -8.29 8.57
N GLY A 281 8.75 -6.98 8.32
CA GLY A 281 7.58 -6.11 8.47
C GLY A 281 6.39 -6.57 7.62
N LEU A 282 6.63 -6.95 6.35
CA LEU A 282 5.59 -7.51 5.49
C LEU A 282 5.02 -8.81 6.07
N LEU A 283 5.89 -9.73 6.49
CA LEU A 283 5.48 -11.02 7.04
C LEU A 283 4.64 -10.84 8.30
N VAL A 284 5.11 -10.04 9.24
CA VAL A 284 4.41 -9.82 10.52
C VAL A 284 3.08 -9.11 10.31
N VAL A 285 3.06 -8.02 9.56
CA VAL A 285 1.85 -7.22 9.36
C VAL A 285 0.79 -8.00 8.58
N THR A 286 1.18 -8.72 7.53
CA THR A 286 0.22 -9.55 6.79
C THR A 286 -0.32 -10.70 7.64
N SER A 287 0.54 -11.41 8.37
CA SER A 287 0.12 -12.54 9.22
C SER A 287 -0.79 -12.09 10.36
N PHE A 288 -0.42 -11.01 11.05
CA PHE A 288 -1.23 -10.42 12.12
C PHE A 288 -2.60 -9.96 11.61
N THR A 289 -2.62 -9.17 10.52
CA THR A 289 -3.86 -8.66 9.94
C THR A 289 -4.74 -9.82 9.48
N ALA A 290 -4.18 -10.80 8.79
CA ALA A 290 -4.93 -11.95 8.30
C ALA A 290 -5.55 -12.75 9.45
N ALA A 291 -4.78 -13.03 10.50
CA ALA A 291 -5.26 -13.74 11.68
C ALA A 291 -6.40 -12.99 12.40
N MET A 292 -6.23 -11.68 12.60
CA MET A 292 -7.23 -10.85 13.27
C MET A 292 -8.53 -10.75 12.47
N ILE A 293 -8.45 -10.52 11.17
CA ILE A 293 -9.63 -10.43 10.29
C ILE A 293 -10.35 -11.79 10.22
N TYR A 294 -9.60 -12.86 10.03
CA TYR A 294 -10.16 -14.21 9.98
C TYR A 294 -10.88 -14.56 11.29
N ALA A 295 -10.22 -14.38 12.43
CA ALA A 295 -10.82 -14.65 13.74
C ALA A 295 -12.08 -13.80 13.98
N SER A 296 -12.08 -12.56 13.53
CA SER A 296 -13.22 -11.65 13.67
C SER A 296 -14.42 -12.10 12.83
N ILE A 297 -14.18 -12.51 11.58
CA ILE A 297 -15.25 -13.02 10.71
C ILE A 297 -15.84 -14.29 11.30
N VAL A 298 -15.00 -15.24 11.73
CA VAL A 298 -15.44 -16.49 12.37
C VAL A 298 -16.25 -16.22 13.66
N PHE A 299 -15.81 -15.25 14.45
CA PHE A 299 -16.54 -14.84 15.66
C PHE A 299 -17.92 -14.24 15.35
N LEU A 300 -17.99 -13.34 14.36
CA LEU A 300 -19.24 -12.73 13.94
C LEU A 300 -20.23 -13.76 13.42
N GLU A 301 -19.78 -14.71 12.63
CA GLU A 301 -20.64 -15.75 12.06
C GLU A 301 -21.10 -16.76 13.11
N ASN A 302 -20.18 -17.35 13.87
CA ASN A 302 -20.47 -18.52 14.72
C ASN A 302 -20.93 -18.15 16.14
N VAL A 303 -20.45 -17.04 16.69
CA VAL A 303 -20.77 -16.63 18.08
C VAL A 303 -21.88 -15.59 18.10
N VAL A 304 -21.77 -14.55 17.29
CA VAL A 304 -22.77 -13.49 17.21
C VAL A 304 -23.94 -13.90 16.31
N LYS A 305 -23.74 -14.94 15.48
CA LYS A 305 -24.72 -15.47 14.51
C LYS A 305 -25.23 -14.41 13.53
N LEU A 306 -24.34 -13.49 13.16
CA LEU A 306 -24.63 -12.53 12.10
C LEU A 306 -24.45 -13.22 10.73
N PRO A 307 -25.44 -13.14 9.84
CA PRO A 307 -25.23 -13.57 8.46
C PRO A 307 -24.15 -12.69 7.80
N LEU A 308 -23.23 -13.31 7.12
CA LEU A 308 -22.12 -12.63 6.42
C LEU A 308 -22.54 -12.07 5.06
#